data_a41c951cfcccb2515a4b1f004a19b55a
#
_entry.id   a41c951cfcccb2515a4b1f004a19b55a
#
_cell.length_a   1.000
_cell.length_b   1.000
_cell.length_c   1.000
_cell.angle_alpha   90.00
_cell.angle_beta   90.00
_cell.angle_gamma   90.00
#
_symmetry.space_group_name_H-M   'P 1'
#
loop_
_entity.id
_entity.type
_entity.pdbx_description
1 polymer ?
#
loop_
_entity_poly.entity_id
_entity_poly.type
_entity_poly.pdbx_seq_one_letter_code
_entity_poly.pdbx_strand_id
1 'polypeptide(L)'
;MWPNEKRRRDDKMKDFTGKVAVITGAASGIGRGIASRCIRERMKVVLADVDEAELGKAEEELTALGGNVVGVRTDVSKRGDVDELARRAVDAFGQVHLLFNNAGIGAGGAAWEATWNDWEWAIGVNLWGVIHGVKVFTPLMMAQNTECHIVNTASAAGLTVGGLSAPYSVTKHAVVALSESLYLSLQQRSSLVKVSVLCPGMVRTHIDVAERHRPAELRDEPVPLTPERQAGLAAFKAVLATGMPPEEVADVVFEAIAKEQFYVLTHPEWMEVVRMRTERLVRMENPENPMPTLLKVLSMRGEKKESSGS
;
A
#
# COMPACT_ATOMS: atom_id res chain seq x y z
N MET A 1 2.35 37.29 -2.02
CA MET A 1 1.01 37.07 -1.48
C MET A 1 0.23 36.24 -2.49
N TRP A 2 0.01 34.95 -2.21
CA TRP A 2 -0.65 34.02 -3.15
C TRP A 2 -2.17 34.17 -2.98
N PRO A 3 -2.93 34.45 -4.04
CA PRO A 3 -4.39 34.52 -3.95
C PRO A 3 -4.98 33.12 -3.95
N ASN A 4 -5.81 32.78 -3.01
CA ASN A 4 -6.73 31.62 -2.91
C ASN A 4 -6.52 30.62 -1.76
N GLU A 5 -6.23 31.09 -0.54
CA GLU A 5 -6.41 30.22 0.64
C GLU A 5 -7.88 30.04 1.08
N LYS A 6 -8.79 30.93 0.68
CA LYS A 6 -10.21 30.86 1.11
C LYS A 6 -11.08 29.88 0.34
N ARG A 7 -10.71 29.48 -0.90
CA ARG A 7 -11.48 28.45 -1.66
C ARG A 7 -11.11 27.01 -1.31
N ARG A 8 -9.99 26.77 -0.58
CA ARG A 8 -9.47 25.42 -0.30
C ARG A 8 -10.07 24.73 0.93
N ARG A 9 -10.89 25.37 1.74
CA ARG A 9 -11.42 24.75 2.99
C ARG A 9 -12.69 23.92 2.82
N ASP A 10 -13.43 24.11 1.74
CA ASP A 10 -14.72 23.42 1.52
C ASP A 10 -14.63 22.25 0.51
N ASP A 11 -13.53 22.11 -0.24
CA ASP A 11 -13.35 21.15 -1.35
C ASP A 11 -12.64 19.87 -0.92
N LYS A 12 -12.88 19.35 0.29
CA LYS A 12 -12.30 18.06 0.73
C LYS A 12 -13.28 16.94 0.44
N MET A 13 -12.78 15.83 -0.12
CA MET A 13 -13.57 14.63 -0.37
C MET A 13 -14.13 14.07 0.94
N LYS A 14 -15.33 14.48 1.32
CA LYS A 14 -16.04 14.04 2.54
C LYS A 14 -17.18 13.09 2.23
N ASP A 15 -17.73 13.14 1.02
CA ASP A 15 -18.77 12.25 0.54
C ASP A 15 -18.21 11.35 -0.56
N PHE A 16 -18.24 10.06 -0.30
CA PHE A 16 -17.75 9.02 -1.19
C PHE A 16 -18.90 8.37 -2.01
N THR A 17 -20.14 8.69 -1.70
CA THR A 17 -21.33 8.08 -2.32
C THR A 17 -21.30 8.21 -3.84
N GLY A 18 -21.43 7.07 -4.53
CA GLY A 18 -21.44 6.99 -6.00
C GLY A 18 -20.07 7.21 -6.68
N LYS A 19 -19.02 7.57 -5.94
CA LYS A 19 -17.66 7.68 -6.48
C LYS A 19 -17.12 6.31 -6.87
N VAL A 20 -16.16 6.29 -7.78
CA VAL A 20 -15.55 5.07 -8.33
C VAL A 20 -14.16 4.88 -7.72
N ALA A 21 -13.91 3.70 -7.18
CA ALA A 21 -12.59 3.28 -6.68
C ALA A 21 -12.02 2.17 -7.56
N VAL A 22 -10.74 2.25 -7.89
CA VAL A 22 -9.93 1.17 -8.49
C VAL A 22 -8.91 0.72 -7.46
N ILE A 23 -8.84 -0.58 -7.17
CA ILE A 23 -8.00 -1.14 -6.12
C ILE A 23 -7.20 -2.29 -6.69
N THR A 24 -5.86 -2.21 -6.66
CA THR A 24 -4.98 -3.32 -7.02
C THR A 24 -4.62 -4.16 -5.80
N GLY A 25 -4.43 -5.48 -6.00
CA GLY A 25 -4.28 -6.43 -4.89
C GLY A 25 -5.55 -6.54 -4.04
N ALA A 26 -6.72 -6.53 -4.70
CA ALA A 26 -8.01 -6.37 -4.06
C ALA A 26 -8.65 -7.69 -3.58
N ALA A 27 -8.10 -8.82 -3.99
CA ALA A 27 -8.64 -10.14 -3.62
C ALA A 27 -8.39 -10.48 -2.15
N SER A 28 -7.38 -9.89 -1.50
CA SER A 28 -7.01 -10.23 -0.12
C SER A 28 -6.45 -9.04 0.67
N GLY A 29 -6.20 -9.23 1.97
CA GLY A 29 -5.47 -8.32 2.84
C GLY A 29 -5.99 -6.89 2.82
N ILE A 30 -5.07 -5.91 2.77
CA ILE A 30 -5.40 -4.48 2.82
C ILE A 30 -6.32 -4.07 1.67
N GLY A 31 -6.05 -4.56 0.44
CA GLY A 31 -6.89 -4.24 -0.72
C GLY A 31 -8.34 -4.69 -0.54
N ARG A 32 -8.55 -5.90 0.01
CA ARG A 32 -9.88 -6.42 0.33
C ARG A 32 -10.57 -5.60 1.42
N GLY A 33 -9.83 -5.19 2.47
CA GLY A 33 -10.34 -4.30 3.51
C GLY A 33 -10.78 -2.94 2.96
N ILE A 34 -9.97 -2.33 2.07
CA ILE A 34 -10.31 -1.09 1.36
C ILE A 34 -11.56 -1.28 0.50
N ALA A 35 -11.65 -2.38 -0.27
CA ALA A 35 -12.82 -2.68 -1.08
C ALA A 35 -14.10 -2.78 -0.24
N SER A 36 -14.04 -3.50 0.88
CA SER A 36 -15.17 -3.61 1.83
C SER A 36 -15.56 -2.24 2.40
N ARG A 37 -14.58 -1.36 2.69
CA ARG A 37 -14.87 0.01 3.12
C ARG A 37 -15.53 0.83 2.02
N CYS A 38 -15.09 0.72 0.76
CA CYS A 38 -15.73 1.39 -0.39
C CYS A 38 -17.21 1.01 -0.50
N ILE A 39 -17.57 -0.27 -0.31
CA ILE A 39 -18.97 -0.71 -0.36
C ILE A 39 -19.78 -0.07 0.78
N ARG A 40 -19.23 -0.01 2.00
CA ARG A 40 -19.90 0.68 3.13
C ARG A 40 -20.15 2.17 2.83
N GLU A 41 -19.25 2.80 2.09
CA GLU A 41 -19.39 4.19 1.62
C GLU A 41 -20.26 4.32 0.34
N ARG A 42 -20.92 3.25 -0.12
CA ARG A 42 -21.78 3.22 -1.33
C ARG A 42 -21.03 3.65 -2.59
N MET A 43 -19.76 3.30 -2.69
CA MET A 43 -18.95 3.53 -3.88
C MET A 43 -19.16 2.41 -4.91
N LYS A 44 -18.80 2.69 -6.16
CA LYS A 44 -18.60 1.69 -7.22
C LYS A 44 -17.16 1.24 -7.17
N VAL A 45 -16.88 -0.06 -7.31
CA VAL A 45 -15.54 -0.61 -7.08
C VAL A 45 -15.08 -1.47 -8.25
N VAL A 46 -13.88 -1.20 -8.72
CA VAL A 46 -13.15 -2.08 -9.63
C VAL A 46 -12.06 -2.79 -8.81
N LEU A 47 -12.20 -4.10 -8.67
CA LEU A 47 -11.23 -4.97 -8.04
C LEU A 47 -10.22 -5.44 -9.07
N ALA A 48 -8.94 -5.31 -8.79
CA ALA A 48 -7.87 -5.81 -9.65
C ALA A 48 -6.94 -6.73 -8.84
N ASP A 49 -6.72 -7.93 -9.34
CA ASP A 49 -5.78 -8.89 -8.73
C ASP A 49 -5.24 -9.84 -9.80
N VAL A 50 -4.08 -10.44 -9.54
CA VAL A 50 -3.50 -11.47 -10.40
C VAL A 50 -4.14 -12.84 -10.17
N ASP A 51 -4.65 -13.08 -8.96
CA ASP A 51 -5.34 -14.32 -8.56
C ASP A 51 -6.81 -14.26 -8.98
N GLU A 52 -7.11 -14.82 -10.14
CA GLU A 52 -8.45 -14.80 -10.73
C GLU A 52 -9.50 -15.53 -9.87
N ALA A 53 -9.10 -16.61 -9.20
CA ALA A 53 -10.01 -17.39 -8.36
C ALA A 53 -10.41 -16.62 -7.08
N GLU A 54 -9.45 -16.04 -6.38
CA GLU A 54 -9.73 -15.23 -5.19
C GLU A 54 -10.41 -13.89 -5.57
N LEU A 55 -10.10 -13.33 -6.74
CA LEU A 55 -10.77 -12.15 -7.27
C LEU A 55 -12.25 -12.40 -7.52
N GLY A 56 -12.60 -13.52 -8.14
CA GLY A 56 -14.00 -13.92 -8.38
C GLY A 56 -14.79 -14.07 -7.07
N LYS A 57 -14.22 -14.75 -6.08
CA LYS A 57 -14.83 -14.85 -4.74
C LYS A 57 -15.03 -13.47 -4.09
N ALA A 58 -14.04 -12.59 -4.20
CA ALA A 58 -14.10 -11.25 -3.66
C ALA A 58 -15.22 -10.43 -4.33
N GLU A 59 -15.38 -10.55 -5.65
CA GLU A 59 -16.45 -9.89 -6.41
C GLU A 59 -17.84 -10.40 -6.01
N GLU A 60 -18.01 -11.72 -5.94
CA GLU A 60 -19.27 -12.35 -5.50
C GLU A 60 -19.68 -11.91 -4.10
N GLU A 61 -18.77 -11.99 -3.12
CA GLU A 61 -19.03 -11.61 -1.73
C GLU A 61 -19.39 -10.13 -1.59
N LEU A 62 -18.65 -9.22 -2.26
CA LEU A 62 -18.94 -7.79 -2.18
C LEU A 62 -20.23 -7.42 -2.91
N THR A 63 -20.57 -8.11 -3.99
CA THR A 63 -21.84 -7.95 -4.70
C THR A 63 -23.02 -8.42 -3.83
N ALA A 64 -22.87 -9.54 -3.12
CA ALA A 64 -23.87 -10.03 -2.18
C ALA A 64 -24.15 -9.06 -1.02
N LEU A 65 -23.16 -8.22 -0.66
CA LEU A 65 -23.31 -7.13 0.31
C LEU A 65 -23.97 -5.87 -0.29
N GLY A 66 -24.48 -5.93 -1.52
CA GLY A 66 -25.12 -4.81 -2.22
C GLY A 66 -24.15 -3.89 -2.95
N GLY A 67 -22.89 -4.32 -3.14
CA GLY A 67 -21.88 -3.54 -3.85
C GLY A 67 -22.08 -3.53 -5.37
N ASN A 68 -21.74 -2.42 -6.01
CA ASN A 68 -21.59 -2.32 -7.46
C ASN A 68 -20.12 -2.55 -7.80
N VAL A 69 -19.76 -3.80 -8.14
CA VAL A 69 -18.39 -4.30 -8.20
C VAL A 69 -18.10 -4.90 -9.57
N VAL A 70 -16.88 -4.73 -10.05
CA VAL A 70 -16.36 -5.37 -11.27
C VAL A 70 -14.95 -5.90 -10.99
N GLY A 71 -14.74 -7.20 -11.19
CA GLY A 71 -13.43 -7.84 -11.13
C GLY A 71 -12.68 -7.71 -12.47
N VAL A 72 -11.39 -7.40 -12.41
CA VAL A 72 -10.49 -7.37 -13.58
C VAL A 72 -9.19 -8.05 -13.22
N ARG A 73 -8.93 -9.22 -13.81
CA ARG A 73 -7.64 -9.90 -13.63
C ARG A 73 -6.52 -8.99 -14.13
N THR A 74 -5.55 -8.68 -13.28
CA THR A 74 -4.50 -7.69 -13.56
C THR A 74 -3.18 -8.10 -12.92
N ASP A 75 -2.16 -8.33 -13.71
CA ASP A 75 -0.78 -8.38 -13.27
C ASP A 75 -0.20 -6.95 -13.34
N VAL A 76 -0.05 -6.30 -12.18
CA VAL A 76 0.42 -4.91 -12.11
C VAL A 76 1.85 -4.72 -12.64
N SER A 77 2.65 -5.79 -12.70
CA SER A 77 4.00 -5.75 -13.30
C SER A 77 3.96 -5.55 -14.82
N LYS A 78 2.81 -5.83 -15.44
CA LYS A 78 2.58 -5.72 -16.87
C LYS A 78 1.82 -4.43 -17.19
N ARG A 79 2.47 -3.50 -17.89
CA ARG A 79 1.84 -2.24 -18.28
C ARG A 79 0.52 -2.43 -19.02
N GLY A 80 0.46 -3.38 -19.96
CA GLY A 80 -0.73 -3.64 -20.76
C GLY A 80 -1.95 -4.05 -19.92
N ASP A 81 -1.74 -4.80 -18.84
CA ASP A 81 -2.81 -5.19 -17.92
C ASP A 81 -3.36 -3.96 -17.16
N VAL A 82 -2.48 -3.00 -16.80
CA VAL A 82 -2.91 -1.77 -16.13
C VAL A 82 -3.60 -0.79 -17.08
N ASP A 83 -3.16 -0.72 -18.36
CA ASP A 83 -3.87 0.02 -19.41
C ASP A 83 -5.29 -0.56 -19.60
N GLU A 84 -5.44 -1.89 -19.65
CA GLU A 84 -6.73 -2.59 -19.75
C GLU A 84 -7.61 -2.37 -18.50
N LEU A 85 -7.01 -2.42 -17.29
CA LEU A 85 -7.72 -2.11 -16.06
C LEU A 85 -8.36 -0.72 -16.10
N ALA A 86 -7.62 0.29 -16.55
CA ALA A 86 -8.15 1.66 -16.67
C ALA A 86 -9.28 1.73 -17.70
N ARG A 87 -9.14 1.07 -18.84
CA ARG A 87 -10.18 1.00 -19.86
C ARG A 87 -11.45 0.36 -19.31
N ARG A 88 -11.33 -0.79 -18.62
CA ARG A 88 -12.45 -1.49 -18.01
C ARG A 88 -13.15 -0.66 -16.93
N ALA A 89 -12.38 0.09 -16.12
CA ALA A 89 -12.94 0.96 -15.11
C ALA A 89 -13.78 2.10 -15.72
N VAL A 90 -13.30 2.71 -16.80
CA VAL A 90 -14.02 3.77 -17.51
C VAL A 90 -15.23 3.20 -18.24
N ASP A 91 -15.12 2.06 -18.91
CA ASP A 91 -16.24 1.41 -19.60
C ASP A 91 -17.36 1.04 -18.62
N ALA A 92 -17.04 0.56 -17.42
CA ALA A 92 -18.01 0.15 -16.43
C ALA A 92 -18.69 1.34 -15.72
N PHE A 93 -17.92 2.38 -15.39
CA PHE A 93 -18.38 3.41 -14.45
C PHE A 93 -18.15 4.85 -14.92
N GLY A 94 -17.53 5.07 -16.06
CA GLY A 94 -17.34 6.37 -16.70
C GLY A 94 -16.19 7.22 -16.13
N GLN A 95 -15.85 7.05 -14.86
CA GLN A 95 -14.86 7.86 -14.13
C GLN A 95 -14.08 7.02 -13.13
N VAL A 96 -12.94 7.57 -12.64
CA VAL A 96 -12.17 7.02 -11.52
C VAL A 96 -11.87 8.15 -10.53
N HIS A 97 -12.37 8.04 -9.30
CA HIS A 97 -12.19 9.06 -8.25
C HIS A 97 -11.11 8.69 -7.26
N LEU A 98 -11.03 7.40 -6.88
CA LEU A 98 -10.00 6.87 -6.00
C LEU A 98 -9.19 5.79 -6.72
N LEU A 99 -7.87 5.90 -6.65
CA LEU A 99 -6.96 4.85 -7.08
C LEU A 99 -6.15 4.37 -5.87
N PHE A 100 -6.20 3.06 -5.61
CA PHE A 100 -5.36 2.41 -4.61
C PHE A 100 -4.35 1.51 -5.32
N ASN A 101 -3.12 2.00 -5.49
CA ASN A 101 -1.98 1.20 -5.91
C ASN A 101 -1.51 0.39 -4.70
N ASN A 102 -2.18 -0.73 -4.43
CA ASN A 102 -2.01 -1.50 -3.21
C ASN A 102 -1.36 -2.87 -3.45
N ALA A 103 -1.43 -3.44 -4.63
CA ALA A 103 -0.79 -4.72 -4.94
C ALA A 103 0.69 -4.72 -4.51
N GLY A 104 1.11 -5.78 -3.85
CA GLY A 104 2.47 -5.90 -3.36
C GLY A 104 2.76 -7.29 -2.82
N ILE A 105 4.04 -7.65 -2.84
CA ILE A 105 4.56 -8.94 -2.37
C ILE A 105 5.66 -8.72 -1.35
N GLY A 106 5.85 -9.69 -0.46
CA GLY A 106 7.01 -9.77 0.41
C GLY A 106 8.20 -10.31 -0.37
N ALA A 107 9.38 -9.73 -0.16
CA ALA A 107 10.64 -10.24 -0.70
C ALA A 107 11.71 -10.12 0.39
N GLY A 108 12.28 -11.25 0.79
CA GLY A 108 13.27 -11.35 1.84
C GLY A 108 14.69 -11.47 1.31
N GLY A 109 15.65 -11.55 2.25
CA GLY A 109 17.08 -11.77 2.00
C GLY A 109 17.94 -10.52 2.16
N ALA A 110 19.22 -10.73 2.51
CA ALA A 110 20.22 -9.67 2.46
C ALA A 110 20.47 -9.27 0.99
N ALA A 111 20.99 -8.08 0.76
CA ALA A 111 21.13 -7.53 -0.59
C ALA A 111 21.94 -8.41 -1.56
N TRP A 112 22.91 -9.17 -1.04
CA TRP A 112 23.77 -10.07 -1.83
C TRP A 112 23.28 -11.53 -1.87
N GLU A 113 22.26 -11.88 -1.05
CA GLU A 113 21.69 -13.24 -0.97
C GLU A 113 20.41 -13.38 -1.79
N ALA A 114 19.66 -12.28 -1.94
CA ALA A 114 18.47 -12.26 -2.77
C ALA A 114 18.83 -12.55 -4.24
N THR A 115 18.14 -13.48 -4.88
CA THR A 115 18.39 -13.84 -6.27
C THR A 115 18.02 -12.71 -7.22
N TRP A 116 18.53 -12.76 -8.48
CA TRP A 116 18.10 -11.81 -9.50
C TRP A 116 16.58 -11.88 -9.73
N ASN A 117 15.99 -13.07 -9.67
CA ASN A 117 14.57 -13.28 -9.81
C ASN A 117 13.77 -12.67 -8.64
N ASP A 118 14.30 -12.71 -7.39
CA ASP A 118 13.71 -12.00 -6.25
C ASP A 118 13.67 -10.49 -6.47
N TRP A 119 14.79 -9.93 -6.97
CA TRP A 119 14.87 -8.51 -7.29
C TRP A 119 13.91 -8.12 -8.42
N GLU A 120 13.89 -8.88 -9.52
CA GLU A 120 13.05 -8.62 -10.67
C GLU A 120 11.56 -8.67 -10.29
N TRP A 121 11.16 -9.72 -9.56
CA TRP A 121 9.79 -9.86 -9.10
C TRP A 121 9.37 -8.75 -8.14
N ALA A 122 10.20 -8.44 -7.13
CA ALA A 122 9.91 -7.37 -6.16
C ALA A 122 9.79 -6.00 -6.84
N ILE A 123 10.72 -5.66 -7.74
CA ILE A 123 10.69 -4.42 -8.50
C ILE A 123 9.48 -4.39 -9.44
N GLY A 124 9.19 -5.50 -10.12
CA GLY A 124 8.06 -5.62 -11.03
C GLY A 124 6.73 -5.32 -10.35
N VAL A 125 6.44 -5.99 -9.23
CA VAL A 125 5.16 -5.83 -8.53
C VAL A 125 5.13 -4.56 -7.67
N ASN A 126 6.09 -4.42 -6.73
CA ASN A 126 6.01 -3.38 -5.70
C ASN A 126 6.32 -1.98 -6.21
N LEU A 127 7.13 -1.84 -7.28
CA LEU A 127 7.54 -0.54 -7.80
C LEU A 127 6.94 -0.25 -9.17
N TRP A 128 7.19 -1.12 -10.18
CA TRP A 128 6.61 -0.91 -11.51
C TRP A 128 5.09 -0.91 -11.47
N GLY A 129 4.46 -1.77 -10.65
CA GLY A 129 3.01 -1.75 -10.48
C GLY A 129 2.47 -0.39 -10.04
N VAL A 130 3.14 0.26 -9.09
CA VAL A 130 2.77 1.63 -8.65
C VAL A 130 3.06 2.66 -9.73
N ILE A 131 4.21 2.56 -10.43
CA ILE A 131 4.56 3.45 -11.54
C ILE A 131 3.52 3.35 -12.66
N HIS A 132 3.11 2.14 -13.04
CA HIS A 132 2.08 1.92 -14.06
C HIS A 132 0.75 2.57 -13.65
N GLY A 133 0.29 2.31 -12.42
CA GLY A 133 -0.92 2.94 -11.89
C GLY A 133 -0.86 4.47 -11.93
N VAL A 134 0.22 5.05 -11.43
CA VAL A 134 0.43 6.51 -11.48
C VAL A 134 0.43 7.04 -12.91
N LYS A 135 1.16 6.39 -13.82
CA LYS A 135 1.28 6.87 -15.23
C LYS A 135 -0.02 6.76 -16.01
N VAL A 136 -0.80 5.73 -15.76
CA VAL A 136 -2.05 5.47 -16.51
C VAL A 136 -3.20 6.28 -15.93
N PHE A 137 -3.39 6.25 -14.61
CA PHE A 137 -4.57 6.85 -14.00
C PHE A 137 -4.42 8.33 -13.69
N THR A 138 -3.22 8.87 -13.40
CA THR A 138 -3.10 10.30 -13.06
C THR A 138 -3.59 11.22 -14.19
N PRO A 139 -3.19 11.04 -15.47
CA PRO A 139 -3.71 11.85 -16.55
C PRO A 139 -5.24 11.72 -16.73
N LEU A 140 -5.77 10.50 -16.61
CA LEU A 140 -7.19 10.23 -16.69
C LEU A 140 -7.97 10.99 -15.60
N MET A 141 -7.52 10.88 -14.34
CA MET A 141 -8.15 11.55 -13.20
C MET A 141 -8.03 13.08 -13.29
N MET A 142 -6.92 13.61 -13.80
CA MET A 142 -6.76 15.05 -14.05
C MET A 142 -7.72 15.56 -15.12
N ALA A 143 -7.92 14.79 -16.21
CA ALA A 143 -8.81 15.16 -17.30
C ALA A 143 -10.30 15.21 -16.88
N GLN A 144 -10.70 14.50 -15.84
CA GLN A 144 -12.06 14.51 -15.30
C GLN A 144 -12.42 15.84 -14.63
N ASN A 145 -11.44 16.64 -14.22
CA ASN A 145 -11.62 17.91 -13.54
C ASN A 145 -12.56 17.82 -12.31
N THR A 146 -12.47 16.72 -11.58
CA THR A 146 -13.20 16.46 -10.33
C THR A 146 -12.23 16.13 -9.22
N GLU A 147 -12.69 16.16 -7.96
CA GLU A 147 -11.88 15.71 -6.82
C GLU A 147 -11.53 14.24 -6.96
N CYS A 148 -10.25 13.93 -6.96
CA CYS A 148 -9.71 12.59 -7.04
C CYS A 148 -8.60 12.39 -6.02
N HIS A 149 -8.34 11.13 -5.64
CA HIS A 149 -7.28 10.81 -4.70
C HIS A 149 -6.55 9.52 -5.10
N ILE A 150 -5.22 9.56 -5.06
CA ILE A 150 -4.35 8.41 -5.29
C ILE A 150 -3.73 8.00 -3.96
N VAL A 151 -3.85 6.74 -3.59
CA VAL A 151 -3.18 6.15 -2.43
C VAL A 151 -2.19 5.11 -2.91
N ASN A 152 -0.90 5.35 -2.65
CA ASN A 152 0.16 4.39 -2.95
C ASN A 152 0.57 3.65 -1.68
N THR A 153 0.48 2.33 -1.68
CA THR A 153 0.84 1.49 -0.52
C THR A 153 2.34 1.21 -0.52
N ALA A 154 3.05 1.94 0.32
CA ALA A 154 4.43 1.65 0.68
C ALA A 154 4.50 0.64 1.85
N SER A 155 5.17 0.99 2.94
CA SER A 155 5.32 0.24 4.19
C SER A 155 6.07 1.09 5.21
N ALA A 156 6.06 0.75 6.48
CA ALA A 156 7.04 1.22 7.46
C ALA A 156 8.47 0.92 6.99
N ALA A 157 8.68 -0.18 6.25
CA ALA A 157 9.94 -0.52 5.58
C ALA A 157 10.30 0.42 4.41
N GLY A 158 9.44 1.35 4.03
CA GLY A 158 9.74 2.45 3.10
C GLY A 158 10.30 3.70 3.81
N LEU A 159 10.25 3.73 5.14
CA LEU A 159 10.74 4.83 5.98
C LEU A 159 11.92 4.41 6.86
N THR A 160 12.10 3.11 7.06
CA THR A 160 13.16 2.49 7.87
C THR A 160 13.81 1.35 7.10
N VAL A 161 15.02 0.95 7.48
CA VAL A 161 15.75 -0.13 6.80
C VAL A 161 16.13 -1.21 7.81
N GLY A 162 15.72 -2.46 7.53
CA GLY A 162 16.20 -3.65 8.21
C GLY A 162 17.13 -4.45 7.28
N GLY A 163 18.07 -5.20 7.84
CA GLY A 163 19.12 -5.89 7.06
C GLY A 163 18.68 -7.14 6.28
N LEU A 164 17.45 -7.65 6.48
CA LEU A 164 17.02 -8.96 6.00
C LEU A 164 15.89 -8.94 4.95
N SER A 165 15.63 -7.79 4.36
CA SER A 165 14.57 -7.63 3.35
C SER A 165 14.93 -6.53 2.34
N ALA A 166 16.11 -6.64 1.75
CA ALA A 166 16.65 -5.59 0.87
C ALA A 166 15.76 -5.30 -0.34
N PRO A 167 15.31 -6.28 -1.16
CA PRO A 167 14.46 -5.99 -2.31
C PRO A 167 13.16 -5.30 -1.91
N TYR A 168 12.52 -5.76 -0.83
CA TYR A 168 11.29 -5.14 -0.32
C TYR A 168 11.53 -3.70 0.15
N SER A 169 12.54 -3.48 1.00
CA SER A 169 12.84 -2.15 1.55
C SER A 169 13.18 -1.13 0.45
N VAL A 170 13.99 -1.53 -0.53
CA VAL A 170 14.33 -0.67 -1.69
C VAL A 170 13.08 -0.28 -2.46
N THR A 171 12.20 -1.24 -2.79
CA THR A 171 10.97 -0.94 -3.54
C THR A 171 10.03 -0.04 -2.75
N LYS A 172 9.88 -0.25 -1.44
CA LYS A 172 8.99 0.55 -0.59
C LYS A 172 9.53 1.97 -0.33
N HIS A 173 10.85 2.17 -0.23
CA HIS A 173 11.46 3.52 -0.24
C HIS A 173 11.24 4.23 -1.57
N ALA A 174 11.37 3.53 -2.69
CA ALA A 174 11.12 4.09 -4.01
C ALA A 174 9.65 4.53 -4.18
N VAL A 175 8.67 3.77 -3.62
CA VAL A 175 7.26 4.16 -3.63
C VAL A 175 7.01 5.42 -2.80
N VAL A 176 7.68 5.59 -1.65
CA VAL A 176 7.60 6.84 -0.87
C VAL A 176 8.11 8.01 -1.70
N ALA A 177 9.33 7.92 -2.26
CA ALA A 177 9.93 8.97 -3.08
C ALA A 177 9.09 9.31 -4.32
N LEU A 178 8.52 8.29 -5.01
CA LEU A 178 7.61 8.48 -6.13
C LEU A 178 6.35 9.26 -5.71
N SER A 179 5.79 8.91 -4.55
CA SER A 179 4.58 9.56 -4.04
C SER A 179 4.82 11.02 -3.64
N GLU A 180 5.96 11.32 -3.01
CA GLU A 180 6.38 12.69 -2.70
C GLU A 180 6.56 13.52 -3.97
N SER A 181 7.24 12.96 -4.98
CA SER A 181 7.43 13.61 -6.28
C SER A 181 6.09 13.88 -6.98
N LEU A 182 5.17 12.90 -6.97
CA LEU A 182 3.83 13.05 -7.54
C LEU A 182 3.03 14.13 -6.81
N TYR A 183 3.04 14.14 -5.48
CA TYR A 183 2.36 15.13 -4.66
C TYR A 183 2.83 16.56 -5.00
N LEU A 184 4.14 16.79 -5.02
CA LEU A 184 4.72 18.11 -5.34
C LEU A 184 4.39 18.54 -6.77
N SER A 185 4.44 17.62 -7.73
CA SER A 185 4.12 17.90 -9.14
C SER A 185 2.66 18.27 -9.37
N LEU A 186 1.73 17.60 -8.67
CA LEU A 186 0.29 17.91 -8.73
C LEU A 186 -0.02 19.23 -8.03
N GLN A 187 0.65 19.51 -6.91
CA GLN A 187 0.51 20.78 -6.19
C GLN A 187 0.93 21.97 -7.07
N GLN A 188 2.06 21.87 -7.78
CA GLN A 188 2.52 22.91 -8.71
C GLN A 188 1.52 23.19 -9.82
N ARG A 189 0.72 22.21 -10.25
CA ARG A 189 -0.31 22.34 -11.27
C ARG A 189 -1.69 22.75 -10.72
N SER A 190 -1.80 23.00 -9.42
CA SER A 190 -3.10 23.25 -8.76
C SER A 190 -4.15 22.18 -9.08
N SER A 191 -3.72 20.92 -9.20
CA SER A 191 -4.57 19.79 -9.55
C SER A 191 -5.59 19.48 -8.45
N LEU A 192 -6.79 19.03 -8.84
CA LEU A 192 -7.80 18.47 -7.94
C LEU A 192 -7.47 17.03 -7.51
N VAL A 193 -6.48 16.40 -8.13
CA VAL A 193 -5.98 15.07 -7.74
C VAL A 193 -5.05 15.22 -6.54
N LYS A 194 -5.38 14.52 -5.46
CA LYS A 194 -4.58 14.45 -4.22
C LYS A 194 -3.82 13.14 -4.15
N VAL A 195 -2.83 13.08 -3.28
CA VAL A 195 -1.99 11.88 -3.11
C VAL A 195 -1.76 11.63 -1.62
N SER A 196 -1.85 10.36 -1.23
CA SER A 196 -1.38 9.84 0.04
C SER A 196 -0.42 8.68 -0.18
N VAL A 197 0.55 8.52 0.71
CA VAL A 197 1.38 7.33 0.79
C VAL A 197 1.05 6.57 2.07
N LEU A 198 0.52 5.35 1.92
CA LEU A 198 0.20 4.46 3.02
C LEU A 198 1.45 3.69 3.44
N CYS A 199 1.87 3.86 4.70
CA CYS A 199 3.03 3.20 5.28
C CYS A 199 2.60 2.31 6.45
N PRO A 200 2.02 1.13 6.19
CA PRO A 200 1.57 0.24 7.25
C PRO A 200 2.74 -0.44 7.95
N GLY A 201 2.57 -0.71 9.25
CA GLY A 201 3.39 -1.64 10.01
C GLY A 201 2.90 -3.07 9.81
N MET A 202 2.77 -3.84 10.91
CA MET A 202 2.31 -5.22 10.85
C MET A 202 0.78 -5.30 10.71
N VAL A 203 0.32 -5.81 9.57
CA VAL A 203 -1.08 -5.99 9.23
C VAL A 203 -1.34 -7.48 8.96
N ARG A 204 -2.44 -8.00 9.47
CA ARG A 204 -2.85 -9.40 9.29
C ARG A 204 -3.26 -9.66 7.83
N THR A 205 -2.27 -10.03 7.02
CA THR A 205 -2.40 -10.29 5.58
C THR A 205 -1.71 -11.60 5.21
N HIS A 206 -1.82 -11.98 3.94
CA HIS A 206 -1.16 -13.16 3.37
C HIS A 206 0.14 -12.82 2.62
N ILE A 207 0.82 -11.75 3.02
CA ILE A 207 2.05 -11.30 2.37
C ILE A 207 3.21 -12.31 2.54
N ASP A 208 3.15 -13.15 3.59
CA ASP A 208 4.09 -14.22 3.90
C ASP A 208 4.02 -15.41 2.94
N VAL A 209 2.92 -15.56 2.19
CA VAL A 209 2.70 -16.63 1.23
C VAL A 209 2.57 -16.13 -0.22
N ALA A 210 3.15 -14.97 -0.52
CA ALA A 210 3.11 -14.36 -1.84
C ALA A 210 3.74 -15.22 -2.93
N GLU A 211 4.66 -16.14 -2.60
CA GLU A 211 5.33 -17.07 -3.52
C GLU A 211 4.37 -17.86 -4.43
N ARG A 212 3.12 -18.09 -3.98
CA ARG A 212 2.10 -18.76 -4.81
C ARG A 212 1.78 -17.99 -6.09
N HIS A 213 2.02 -16.69 -6.12
CA HIS A 213 1.77 -15.81 -7.26
C HIS A 213 3.02 -15.48 -8.07
N ARG A 214 4.19 -16.06 -7.71
CA ARG A 214 5.43 -15.82 -8.45
C ARG A 214 5.29 -16.40 -9.85
N PRO A 215 5.55 -15.61 -10.92
CA PRO A 215 5.56 -16.09 -12.29
C PRO A 215 6.53 -17.26 -12.48
N ALA A 216 6.16 -18.22 -13.30
CA ALA A 216 6.96 -19.45 -13.51
C ALA A 216 8.39 -19.13 -13.97
N GLU A 217 8.54 -18.14 -14.83
CA GLU A 217 9.83 -17.68 -15.36
C GLU A 217 10.74 -17.02 -14.32
N LEU A 218 10.20 -16.59 -13.18
CA LEU A 218 10.95 -15.99 -12.07
C LEU A 218 11.13 -16.94 -10.88
N ARG A 219 10.74 -18.21 -11.02
CA ARG A 219 10.94 -19.21 -9.94
C ARG A 219 12.37 -19.71 -9.96
N ASP A 220 12.99 -19.68 -8.81
CA ASP A 220 14.29 -20.28 -8.59
C ASP A 220 14.15 -21.75 -8.19
N GLU A 221 15.22 -22.54 -8.38
CA GLU A 221 15.28 -23.90 -7.86
C GLU A 221 15.14 -23.88 -6.32
N PRO A 222 14.32 -24.76 -5.74
CA PRO A 222 14.12 -24.79 -4.30
C PRO A 222 15.42 -25.07 -3.54
N VAL A 223 15.81 -24.14 -2.67
CA VAL A 223 16.94 -24.33 -1.78
C VAL A 223 16.43 -24.65 -0.38
N PRO A 224 16.92 -25.72 0.28
CA PRO A 224 16.55 -26.03 1.65
C PRO A 224 16.81 -24.83 2.58
N LEU A 225 15.79 -24.46 3.35
CA LEU A 225 15.94 -23.39 4.32
C LEU A 225 16.78 -23.85 5.50
N THR A 226 17.70 -23.00 5.98
CA THR A 226 18.41 -23.25 7.24
C THR A 226 17.42 -23.20 8.42
N PRO A 227 17.72 -23.88 9.56
CA PRO A 227 16.88 -23.82 10.75
C PRO A 227 16.61 -22.38 11.23
N GLU A 228 17.60 -21.50 11.15
CA GLU A 228 17.49 -20.09 11.51
C GLU A 228 16.49 -19.35 10.61
N ARG A 229 16.55 -19.60 9.29
CA ARG A 229 15.63 -18.99 8.33
C ARG A 229 14.21 -19.51 8.49
N GLN A 230 14.06 -20.81 8.80
CA GLN A 230 12.74 -21.39 9.13
C GLN A 230 12.15 -20.76 10.41
N ALA A 231 12.96 -20.62 11.47
CA ALA A 231 12.53 -19.96 12.71
C ALA A 231 12.15 -18.49 12.48
N GLY A 232 12.92 -17.75 11.66
CA GLY A 232 12.63 -16.37 11.30
C GLY A 232 11.29 -16.21 10.55
N LEU A 233 11.02 -17.10 9.59
CA LEU A 233 9.75 -17.12 8.84
C LEU A 233 8.56 -17.45 9.77
N ALA A 234 8.73 -18.43 10.67
CA ALA A 234 7.69 -18.79 11.65
C ALA A 234 7.39 -17.61 12.61
N ALA A 235 8.42 -16.94 13.10
CA ALA A 235 8.29 -15.76 13.94
C ALA A 235 7.57 -14.60 13.19
N PHE A 236 7.95 -14.34 11.94
CA PHE A 236 7.31 -13.33 11.10
C PHE A 236 5.82 -13.64 10.90
N LYS A 237 5.48 -14.89 10.57
CA LYS A 237 4.11 -15.35 10.43
C LYS A 237 3.28 -15.16 11.71
N ALA A 238 3.87 -15.47 12.88
CA ALA A 238 3.22 -15.27 14.16
C ALA A 238 2.93 -13.79 14.44
N VAL A 239 3.87 -12.90 14.11
CA VAL A 239 3.68 -11.44 14.23
C VAL A 239 2.59 -10.94 13.29
N LEU A 240 2.57 -11.40 12.04
CA LEU A 240 1.51 -11.03 11.08
C LEU A 240 0.12 -11.47 11.57
N ALA A 241 0.01 -12.66 12.17
CA ALA A 241 -1.27 -13.17 12.68
C ALA A 241 -1.88 -12.28 13.77
N THR A 242 -1.05 -11.57 14.54
CA THR A 242 -1.47 -10.61 15.58
C THR A 242 -1.49 -9.16 15.07
N GLY A 243 -1.21 -8.94 13.80
CA GLY A 243 -1.19 -7.61 13.20
C GLY A 243 -2.55 -6.94 13.14
N MET A 244 -2.55 -5.64 12.84
CA MET A 244 -3.77 -4.85 12.67
C MET A 244 -4.69 -5.48 11.61
N PRO A 245 -6.01 -5.56 11.86
CA PRO A 245 -6.96 -6.02 10.85
C PRO A 245 -6.94 -5.13 9.59
N PRO A 246 -7.06 -5.69 8.38
CA PRO A 246 -7.13 -4.92 7.15
C PRO A 246 -8.24 -3.86 7.12
N GLU A 247 -9.35 -4.13 7.78
CA GLU A 247 -10.50 -3.23 7.90
C GLU A 247 -10.15 -1.96 8.68
N GLU A 248 -9.36 -2.08 9.75
CA GLU A 248 -8.87 -0.93 10.52
C GLU A 248 -7.88 -0.08 9.70
N VAL A 249 -7.04 -0.72 8.87
CA VAL A 249 -6.18 0.00 7.92
C VAL A 249 -7.03 0.80 6.94
N ALA A 250 -8.10 0.21 6.42
CA ALA A 250 -9.01 0.89 5.50
C ALA A 250 -9.67 2.12 6.16
N ASP A 251 -10.08 2.01 7.43
CA ASP A 251 -10.65 3.13 8.17
C ASP A 251 -9.65 4.28 8.32
N VAL A 252 -8.40 3.99 8.68
CA VAL A 252 -7.30 4.99 8.74
C VAL A 252 -7.06 5.66 7.38
N VAL A 253 -7.10 4.88 6.29
CA VAL A 253 -6.91 5.40 4.92
C VAL A 253 -8.03 6.36 4.54
N PHE A 254 -9.29 6.01 4.78
CA PHE A 254 -10.42 6.87 4.46
C PHE A 254 -10.44 8.17 5.27
N GLU A 255 -10.04 8.11 6.55
CA GLU A 255 -9.83 9.32 7.33
C GLU A 255 -8.73 10.22 6.77
N ALA A 256 -7.62 9.62 6.31
CA ALA A 256 -6.51 10.36 5.71
C ALA A 256 -6.93 11.01 4.38
N ILE A 257 -7.69 10.32 3.53
CA ILE A 257 -8.26 10.89 2.30
C ILE A 257 -9.14 12.09 2.63
N ALA A 258 -10.07 11.96 3.59
CA ALA A 258 -10.96 13.04 4.00
C ALA A 258 -10.20 14.26 4.58
N LYS A 259 -9.02 14.04 5.17
CA LYS A 259 -8.14 15.09 5.71
C LYS A 259 -7.12 15.60 4.68
N GLU A 260 -7.02 15.01 3.49
CA GLU A 260 -5.96 15.22 2.49
C GLU A 260 -4.54 15.01 3.11
N GLN A 261 -4.41 14.04 4.00
CA GLN A 261 -3.16 13.73 4.67
C GLN A 261 -2.24 12.94 3.75
N PHE A 262 -0.99 13.42 3.57
CA PHE A 262 -0.04 12.78 2.66
C PHE A 262 0.56 11.49 3.26
N TYR A 263 1.22 11.55 4.43
CA TYR A 263 1.76 10.35 5.08
C TYR A 263 0.70 9.69 5.94
N VAL A 264 0.35 8.45 5.61
CA VAL A 264 -0.64 7.65 6.34
C VAL A 264 0.07 6.50 7.05
N LEU A 265 0.17 6.62 8.38
CA LEU A 265 0.84 5.64 9.23
C LEU A 265 -0.19 4.94 10.11
N THR A 266 -0.27 3.63 9.98
CA THR A 266 -1.18 2.80 10.78
C THR A 266 -0.61 2.46 12.17
N HIS A 267 0.73 2.54 12.31
CA HIS A 267 1.47 2.17 13.50
C HIS A 267 2.39 3.32 13.91
N PRO A 268 1.88 4.31 14.68
CA PRO A 268 2.64 5.51 15.02
C PRO A 268 3.90 5.24 15.85
N GLU A 269 4.03 4.06 16.48
CA GLU A 269 5.26 3.64 17.16
C GLU A 269 6.49 3.55 16.26
N TRP A 270 6.31 3.31 14.98
CA TRP A 270 7.41 3.29 14.01
C TRP A 270 8.06 4.66 13.81
N MET A 271 7.37 5.75 14.20
CA MET A 271 7.91 7.10 14.06
C MET A 271 9.17 7.33 14.90
N GLU A 272 9.31 6.63 16.02
CA GLU A 272 10.54 6.71 16.82
C GLU A 272 11.75 6.15 16.07
N VAL A 273 11.54 5.04 15.35
CA VAL A 273 12.58 4.44 14.51
C VAL A 273 12.92 5.34 13.31
N VAL A 274 11.90 5.94 12.70
CA VAL A 274 12.09 6.91 11.60
C VAL A 274 12.88 8.13 12.10
N ARG A 275 12.55 8.66 13.28
CA ARG A 275 13.27 9.78 13.91
C ARG A 275 14.73 9.43 14.15
N MET A 276 15.01 8.28 14.78
CA MET A 276 16.36 7.80 15.02
C MET A 276 17.20 7.72 13.74
N ARG A 277 16.64 7.12 12.67
CA ARG A 277 17.29 7.03 11.35
C ARG A 277 17.60 8.42 10.79
N THR A 278 16.63 9.34 10.85
CA THR A 278 16.77 10.68 10.31
C THR A 278 17.81 11.52 11.08
N GLU A 279 17.83 11.42 12.41
CA GLU A 279 18.82 12.11 13.25
C GLU A 279 20.23 11.61 12.96
N ARG A 280 20.43 10.30 12.81
CA ARG A 280 21.73 9.74 12.43
C ARG A 280 22.19 10.24 11.05
N LEU A 281 21.27 10.29 10.07
CA LEU A 281 21.56 10.83 8.75
C LEU A 281 22.02 12.30 8.84
N VAL A 282 21.30 13.13 9.60
CA VAL A 282 21.63 14.55 9.79
C VAL A 282 23.01 14.72 10.47
N ARG A 283 23.37 13.81 11.39
CA ARG A 283 24.67 13.83 12.09
C ARG A 283 25.77 13.10 11.30
N MET A 284 25.47 12.56 10.10
CA MET A 284 26.41 11.76 9.29
C MET A 284 26.98 10.54 10.05
N GLU A 285 26.16 9.95 10.92
CA GLU A 285 26.48 8.72 11.66
C GLU A 285 26.10 7.47 10.86
N ASN A 286 26.77 6.35 11.16
CA ASN A 286 26.46 5.06 10.51
C ASN A 286 25.04 4.59 10.83
N PRO A 287 24.37 3.84 9.91
CA PRO A 287 23.07 3.24 10.16
C PRO A 287 23.09 2.30 11.36
N GLU A 288 21.99 2.23 12.09
CA GLU A 288 21.81 1.32 13.22
C GLU A 288 20.61 0.40 12.98
N ASN A 289 20.66 -0.80 13.54
CA ASN A 289 19.53 -1.73 13.47
C ASN A 289 18.31 -1.14 14.19
N PRO A 290 17.15 -0.98 13.51
CA PRO A 290 15.96 -0.38 14.10
C PRO A 290 15.25 -1.26 15.14
N MET A 291 15.48 -2.59 15.11
CA MET A 291 14.70 -3.55 15.91
C MET A 291 14.81 -3.35 17.43
N PRO A 292 15.98 -3.09 18.04
CA PRO A 292 16.07 -2.84 19.48
C PRO A 292 15.22 -1.62 19.91
N THR A 293 15.24 -0.54 19.13
CA THR A 293 14.44 0.67 19.40
C THR A 293 12.97 0.37 19.26
N LEU A 294 12.54 -0.35 18.22
CA LEU A 294 11.15 -0.73 18.02
C LEU A 294 10.63 -1.61 19.18
N LEU A 295 11.37 -2.62 19.58
CA LEU A 295 11.00 -3.50 20.69
C LEU A 295 10.84 -2.73 22.00
N LYS A 296 11.75 -1.79 22.27
CA LYS A 296 11.64 -0.90 23.45
C LYS A 296 10.37 -0.05 23.43
N VAL A 297 10.00 0.52 22.29
CA VAL A 297 8.79 1.33 22.16
C VAL A 297 7.53 0.48 22.34
N LEU A 298 7.53 -0.73 21.80
CA LEU A 298 6.40 -1.66 21.94
C LEU A 298 6.21 -2.11 23.40
N SER A 299 7.29 -2.44 24.14
CA SER A 299 7.20 -2.83 25.55
C SER A 299 6.64 -1.72 26.43
N MET A 300 7.09 -0.46 26.23
CA MET A 300 6.58 0.70 26.98
C MET A 300 5.08 0.97 26.76
N ARG A 301 4.52 0.57 25.60
CA ARG A 301 3.07 0.69 25.33
C ARG A 301 2.25 -0.41 25.99
N GLY A 302 2.80 -1.62 26.10
CA GLY A 302 2.16 -2.72 26.85
C GLY A 302 1.91 -2.33 28.30
N GLU A 303 2.94 -1.81 28.95
CA GLU A 303 2.86 -1.37 30.36
C GLU A 303 1.85 -0.23 30.60
N LYS A 304 1.74 0.71 29.66
CA LYS A 304 0.75 1.82 29.76
C LYS A 304 -0.69 1.37 29.57
N LYS A 305 -0.96 0.34 28.77
CA LYS A 305 -2.32 -0.21 28.62
C LYS A 305 -2.77 -0.98 29.86
N GLU A 306 -1.88 -1.69 30.53
CA GLU A 306 -2.17 -2.40 31.79
C GLU A 306 -2.43 -1.42 32.96
N SER A 307 -1.69 -0.30 33.00
CA SER A 307 -1.85 0.72 34.07
C SER A 307 -3.05 1.66 33.88
N SER A 308 -3.67 1.72 32.70
CA SER A 308 -4.86 2.54 32.41
C SER A 308 -6.17 1.75 32.41
N GLY A 309 -6.11 0.42 32.61
CA GLY A 309 -7.24 -0.51 32.69
C GLY A 309 -7.57 -1.00 34.10
N SER A 310 -6.94 -0.42 35.13
CA SER A 310 -7.19 -0.72 36.55
C SER A 310 -7.98 0.38 37.27
#